data_820d3f5f9a661b2d93597274d9c4583d
#
_entry.id   820d3f5f9a661b2d93597274d9c4583d
#
_cell.length_a   1.000
_cell.length_b   1.000
_cell.length_c   1.000
_cell.angle_alpha   90.00
_cell.angle_beta   90.00
_cell.angle_gamma   90.00
#
_symmetry.space_group_name_H-M   'P 1'
#
loop_
_entity.id
_entity.type
_entity.pdbx_description
1 polymer ?
#
loop_
_entity_poly.entity_id
_entity_poly.type
_entity_poly.pdbx_seq_one_letter_code
_entity_poly.pdbx_strand_id
1 'polypeptide(L)'
;MAAEKLRDLSQPIDVPLLDATVAAFYGTGSKEERAAADQILRDLQNNPDMWLQVVHILQNTQNLNTKFFALQVLEGVIKYRWNALPLEQREGMKNYISEVIVQLSRDEASFRRERLYVNKLNVILVQILKHDWPARWQSFIPDLVNAAKTSETICENCMVILKLLSEEVFDFSRGEMTQQKIKELKQSLNSEFQLIHELCLYVLSASQRAELIRATLSTLHAFLSWIPLGYIFESPLLETLLKFFPVPAYRNLTLQCLTEVAALNFGDFYNVQYEKMYNVFIVQLQAILPPTTNIPDAYANGSADEQAFIQNLALFFTSFFKSHIRVLEATQENIASLLIGLEYLINISYVDDTEVFKVCLDYWNSLVLELFEAHHNVDNPAAVANMMGLQMPFMPGMVDGMGSQLLQRRQLYAGTMSKLRLLMICRMAKPEEVLIVEDENGNIVRETMKDNDVLVQYKIMRETLIYLTHLDHDDTEKQMLKKLSKQLNGEDWSWNNLNTLCWAIGSISGSMMEEQENRFLVMVIRDLLNLCEITKGKDNKAVIASNIIASNIKSILVSLLGSTINNRKGCSSWFGWF
;
A
#
# COMPACT_ATOMS: atom_id res chain seq x y z
N MET A 1 44.80 28.66 10.90
CA MET A 1 44.18 29.94 11.33
C MET A 1 42.64 29.93 11.21
N ALA A 2 42.02 29.71 10.04
CA ALA A 2 40.55 29.73 9.92
C ALA A 2 39.87 28.58 10.71
N ALA A 3 40.41 27.37 10.62
CA ALA A 3 39.88 26.23 11.36
C ALA A 3 40.02 26.36 12.89
N GLU A 4 41.10 26.95 13.36
CA GLU A 4 41.34 27.18 14.79
C GLU A 4 40.37 28.24 15.34
N LYS A 5 40.05 29.28 14.56
CA LYS A 5 39.09 30.31 14.93
C LYS A 5 37.68 29.76 15.11
N LEU A 6 37.24 28.78 14.26
CA LEU A 6 35.96 28.15 14.39
C LEU A 6 35.87 27.16 15.57
N ARG A 7 36.98 26.55 15.96
CA ARG A 7 37.06 25.62 17.10
C ARG A 7 37.04 26.30 18.48
N ASP A 8 37.36 27.57 18.53
CA ASP A 8 37.28 28.35 19.77
C ASP A 8 35.85 28.84 20.02
N LEU A 9 35.12 28.08 20.85
CA LEU A 9 33.75 28.40 21.24
C LEU A 9 33.62 29.24 22.52
N SER A 10 34.76 29.80 23.03
CA SER A 10 34.76 30.75 24.15
C SER A 10 34.16 32.10 23.78
N GLN A 11 34.12 32.40 22.48
CA GLN A 11 33.52 33.59 21.89
C GLN A 11 32.38 33.17 20.92
N PRO A 12 31.45 34.11 20.59
CA PRO A 12 30.46 33.84 19.55
C PRO A 12 31.14 33.41 18.24
N ILE A 13 30.68 32.31 17.66
CA ILE A 13 31.27 31.74 16.44
C ILE A 13 31.20 32.74 15.27
N ASP A 14 32.24 32.77 14.47
CA ASP A 14 32.29 33.58 13.25
C ASP A 14 31.37 32.97 12.17
N VAL A 15 30.15 33.48 12.07
CA VAL A 15 29.11 32.94 11.17
C VAL A 15 29.52 33.10 9.69
N PRO A 16 30.06 34.22 9.21
CA PRO A 16 30.57 34.30 7.82
C PRO A 16 31.61 33.22 7.50
N LEU A 17 32.51 32.94 8.43
CA LEU A 17 33.52 31.89 8.27
C LEU A 17 32.89 30.48 8.28
N LEU A 18 31.91 30.27 9.12
CA LEU A 18 31.12 29.03 9.13
C LEU A 18 30.35 28.84 7.81
N ASP A 19 29.71 29.89 7.30
CA ASP A 19 29.05 29.87 6.00
C ASP A 19 30.00 29.49 4.87
N ALA A 20 31.20 30.06 4.87
CA ALA A 20 32.23 29.73 3.90
C ALA A 20 32.67 28.25 4.00
N THR A 21 32.83 27.74 5.22
CA THR A 21 33.18 26.33 5.46
C THR A 21 32.08 25.37 4.99
N VAL A 22 30.83 25.69 5.28
CA VAL A 22 29.67 24.91 4.81
C VAL A 22 29.56 24.97 3.28
N ALA A 23 29.76 26.13 2.68
CA ALA A 23 29.79 26.30 1.23
C ALA A 23 30.93 25.50 0.57
N ALA A 24 32.10 25.43 1.19
CA ALA A 24 33.20 24.60 0.70
C ALA A 24 32.89 23.09 0.74
N PHE A 25 32.18 22.66 1.76
CA PHE A 25 31.76 21.26 1.88
C PHE A 25 30.77 20.85 0.78
N TYR A 26 29.74 21.66 0.51
CA TYR A 26 28.71 21.40 -0.51
C TYR A 26 29.12 21.87 -1.93
N GLY A 27 30.22 22.58 -2.07
CA GLY A 27 30.63 23.16 -3.32
C GLY A 27 31.33 22.19 -4.28
N THR A 28 31.74 22.75 -5.44
CA THR A 28 32.46 22.04 -6.51
C THR A 28 33.98 22.11 -6.37
N GLY A 29 34.48 22.52 -5.20
CA GLY A 29 35.91 22.63 -4.91
C GLY A 29 36.66 21.30 -4.98
N SER A 30 38.00 21.35 -4.77
CA SER A 30 38.84 20.17 -4.79
C SER A 30 38.40 19.14 -3.71
N LYS A 31 38.82 17.90 -3.89
CA LYS A 31 38.54 16.83 -2.92
C LYS A 31 39.16 17.13 -1.55
N GLU A 32 40.34 17.75 -1.57
CA GLU A 32 41.08 18.15 -0.38
C GLU A 32 40.36 19.27 0.38
N GLU A 33 39.85 20.26 -0.32
CA GLU A 33 39.07 21.37 0.28
C GLU A 33 37.81 20.87 0.94
N ARG A 34 37.08 19.97 0.26
CA ARG A 34 35.87 19.37 0.81
C ARG A 34 36.17 18.50 2.03
N ALA A 35 37.24 17.70 2.00
CA ALA A 35 37.67 16.89 3.13
C ALA A 35 38.08 17.72 4.35
N ALA A 36 38.77 18.85 4.11
CA ALA A 36 39.14 19.80 5.18
C ALA A 36 37.89 20.44 5.80
N ALA A 37 36.93 20.87 4.98
CA ALA A 37 35.67 21.41 5.45
C ALA A 37 34.84 20.39 6.23
N ASP A 38 34.74 19.14 5.76
CA ASP A 38 34.06 18.05 6.45
C ASP A 38 34.66 17.79 7.83
N GLN A 39 35.99 17.75 7.93
CA GLN A 39 36.68 17.56 9.20
C GLN A 39 36.36 18.66 10.21
N ILE A 40 36.38 19.94 9.77
CA ILE A 40 36.04 21.07 10.64
C ILE A 40 34.59 20.97 11.12
N LEU A 41 33.65 20.69 10.23
CA LEU A 41 32.24 20.56 10.57
C LEU A 41 31.98 19.39 11.52
N ARG A 42 32.66 18.24 11.35
CA ARG A 42 32.59 17.11 12.28
C ARG A 42 33.15 17.45 13.64
N ASP A 43 34.30 18.16 13.70
CA ASP A 43 34.89 18.58 14.96
C ASP A 43 33.93 19.51 15.74
N LEU A 44 33.28 20.45 15.02
CA LEU A 44 32.26 21.31 15.61
C LEU A 44 31.04 20.52 16.10
N GLN A 45 30.55 19.60 15.29
CA GLN A 45 29.39 18.77 15.64
C GLN A 45 29.63 17.88 16.85
N ASN A 46 30.86 17.40 17.02
CA ASN A 46 31.26 16.57 18.16
C ASN A 46 31.60 17.38 19.42
N ASN A 47 31.71 18.70 19.33
CA ASN A 47 31.98 19.54 20.50
C ASN A 47 30.70 19.65 21.36
N PRO A 48 30.75 19.26 22.66
CA PRO A 48 29.57 19.23 23.53
C PRO A 48 28.96 20.61 23.80
N ASP A 49 29.67 21.69 23.57
CA ASP A 49 29.23 23.06 23.80
C ASP A 49 28.78 23.79 22.52
N MET A 50 28.90 23.15 21.35
CA MET A 50 28.54 23.75 20.06
C MET A 50 27.06 24.17 20.00
N TRP A 51 26.16 23.44 20.65
CA TRP A 51 24.72 23.75 20.67
C TRP A 51 24.40 25.12 21.28
N LEU A 52 25.27 25.67 22.15
CA LEU A 52 25.12 27.00 22.73
C LEU A 52 25.25 28.10 21.66
N GLN A 53 25.90 27.78 20.53
CA GLN A 53 26.08 28.70 19.40
C GLN A 53 24.92 28.67 18.40
N VAL A 54 23.98 27.72 18.54
CA VAL A 54 22.93 27.47 17.53
C VAL A 54 22.04 28.69 17.32
N VAL A 55 21.57 29.34 18.38
CA VAL A 55 20.75 30.57 18.26
C VAL A 55 21.48 31.68 17.58
N HIS A 56 22.74 31.92 17.95
CA HIS A 56 23.61 32.94 17.32
C HIS A 56 23.80 32.67 15.81
N ILE A 57 24.05 31.42 15.43
CA ILE A 57 24.18 31.02 14.02
C ILE A 57 22.87 31.28 13.28
N LEU A 58 21.74 30.80 13.79
CA LEU A 58 20.43 30.94 13.13
C LEU A 58 19.99 32.40 12.96
N GLN A 59 20.39 33.29 13.88
CA GLN A 59 20.10 34.72 13.81
C GLN A 59 20.97 35.48 12.80
N ASN A 60 22.17 34.99 12.48
CA ASN A 60 23.18 35.71 11.73
C ASN A 60 23.50 35.09 10.36
N THR A 61 22.96 33.94 10.02
CA THR A 61 23.14 33.34 8.69
C THR A 61 21.88 33.44 7.82
N GLN A 62 22.11 33.62 6.51
CA GLN A 62 21.07 33.47 5.47
C GLN A 62 21.27 32.18 4.67
N ASN A 63 22.35 31.43 4.91
CA ASN A 63 22.65 30.19 4.20
C ASN A 63 21.82 29.05 4.79
N LEU A 64 20.96 28.44 3.96
CA LEU A 64 20.08 27.36 4.38
C LEU A 64 20.86 26.13 4.88
N ASN A 65 21.97 25.78 4.24
CA ASN A 65 22.80 24.65 4.65
C ASN A 65 23.44 24.88 6.03
N THR A 66 23.85 26.11 6.31
CA THR A 66 24.36 26.50 7.64
C THR A 66 23.27 26.43 8.69
N LYS A 67 22.04 26.86 8.38
CA LYS A 67 20.88 26.70 9.26
C LYS A 67 20.63 25.21 9.55
N PHE A 68 20.68 24.35 8.54
CA PHE A 68 20.51 22.90 8.71
C PHE A 68 21.63 22.27 9.54
N PHE A 69 22.87 22.70 9.35
CA PHE A 69 23.99 22.27 10.19
C PHE A 69 23.74 22.61 11.66
N ALA A 70 23.35 23.84 11.96
CA ALA A 70 23.06 24.29 13.32
C ALA A 70 21.90 23.48 13.93
N LEU A 71 20.84 23.24 13.19
CA LEU A 71 19.71 22.45 13.65
C LEU A 71 20.06 20.97 13.83
N GLN A 72 20.96 20.41 13.05
CA GLN A 72 21.47 19.05 13.23
C GLN A 72 22.27 18.90 14.54
N VAL A 73 23.08 19.90 14.89
CA VAL A 73 23.75 19.96 16.20
C VAL A 73 22.73 19.96 17.33
N LEU A 74 21.71 20.80 17.23
CA LEU A 74 20.63 20.89 18.22
C LEU A 74 19.84 19.57 18.32
N GLU A 75 19.52 18.94 17.20
CA GLU A 75 18.82 17.65 17.15
C GLU A 75 19.57 16.55 17.93
N GLY A 76 20.90 16.50 17.77
CA GLY A 76 21.75 15.58 18.52
C GLY A 76 21.69 15.81 20.03
N VAL A 77 21.70 17.08 20.46
CA VAL A 77 21.57 17.42 21.89
C VAL A 77 20.19 17.07 22.43
N ILE A 78 19.12 17.35 21.70
CA ILE A 78 17.75 17.00 22.09
C ILE A 78 17.62 15.48 22.23
N LYS A 79 18.15 14.71 21.28
CA LYS A 79 18.04 13.26 21.27
C LYS A 79 18.74 12.59 22.45
N TYR A 80 19.96 13.03 22.80
CA TYR A 80 20.83 12.31 23.73
C TYR A 80 21.05 12.99 25.08
N ARG A 81 20.85 14.31 25.19
CA ARG A 81 21.24 15.10 26.36
C ARG A 81 20.17 16.04 26.90
N TRP A 82 18.99 16.13 26.27
CA TRP A 82 17.96 17.13 26.61
C TRP A 82 17.63 17.16 28.10
N ASN A 83 17.39 16.00 28.71
CA ASN A 83 17.02 15.92 30.11
C ASN A 83 18.13 16.31 31.10
N ALA A 84 19.38 16.29 30.65
CA ALA A 84 20.54 16.69 31.44
C ALA A 84 20.83 18.20 31.38
N LEU A 85 20.18 18.95 30.48
CA LEU A 85 20.40 20.39 30.34
C LEU A 85 19.69 21.16 31.47
N PRO A 86 20.25 22.33 31.91
CA PRO A 86 19.58 23.24 32.82
C PRO A 86 18.20 23.67 32.30
N LEU A 87 17.24 23.82 33.20
CA LEU A 87 15.86 24.17 32.85
C LEU A 87 15.78 25.47 32.06
N GLU A 88 16.52 26.51 32.47
CA GLU A 88 16.53 27.82 31.80
C GLU A 88 16.97 27.70 30.33
N GLN A 89 17.98 26.89 30.05
CA GLN A 89 18.46 26.65 28.70
C GLN A 89 17.44 25.91 27.85
N ARG A 90 16.78 24.90 28.40
CA ARG A 90 15.70 24.15 27.71
C ARG A 90 14.53 25.07 27.37
N GLU A 91 14.04 25.83 28.34
CA GLU A 91 12.96 26.79 28.12
C GLU A 91 13.32 27.89 27.13
N GLY A 92 14.55 28.43 27.21
CA GLY A 92 15.03 29.41 26.27
C GLY A 92 15.05 28.89 24.82
N MET A 93 15.55 27.68 24.62
CA MET A 93 15.58 27.05 23.29
C MET A 93 14.18 26.73 22.78
N LYS A 94 13.32 26.17 23.62
CA LYS A 94 11.93 25.86 23.29
C LYS A 94 11.16 27.10 22.85
N ASN A 95 11.28 28.18 23.60
CA ASN A 95 10.62 29.46 23.29
C ASN A 95 11.17 30.05 21.99
N TYR A 96 12.48 30.04 21.79
CA TYR A 96 13.11 30.53 20.58
C TYR A 96 12.61 29.80 19.32
N ILE A 97 12.62 28.47 19.33
CA ILE A 97 12.14 27.66 18.20
C ILE A 97 10.66 27.94 17.90
N SER A 98 9.82 28.00 18.95
CA SER A 98 8.39 28.30 18.81
C SER A 98 8.14 29.69 18.22
N GLU A 99 8.85 30.71 18.68
CA GLU A 99 8.74 32.07 18.16
C GLU A 99 9.16 32.20 16.71
N VAL A 100 10.27 31.58 16.33
CA VAL A 100 10.76 31.59 14.94
C VAL A 100 9.75 30.93 14.01
N ILE A 101 9.18 29.78 14.39
CA ILE A 101 8.13 29.10 13.63
C ILE A 101 6.93 30.03 13.41
N VAL A 102 6.43 30.68 14.46
CA VAL A 102 5.29 31.59 14.37
C VAL A 102 5.60 32.79 13.47
N GLN A 103 6.78 33.40 13.64
CA GLN A 103 7.19 34.55 12.81
C GLN A 103 7.26 34.20 11.32
N LEU A 104 7.90 33.07 10.98
CA LEU A 104 8.08 32.63 9.60
C LEU A 104 6.79 32.13 8.94
N SER A 105 5.81 31.66 9.72
CA SER A 105 4.52 31.17 9.23
C SER A 105 3.40 32.23 9.28
N ARG A 106 3.66 33.45 9.77
CA ARG A 106 2.65 34.48 9.93
C ARG A 106 2.10 35.03 8.61
N ASP A 107 2.96 35.22 7.61
CA ASP A 107 2.58 35.68 6.29
C ASP A 107 2.98 34.66 5.22
N GLU A 108 2.20 34.65 4.13
CA GLU A 108 2.35 33.68 3.05
C GLU A 108 3.71 33.77 2.33
N ALA A 109 4.22 34.97 2.12
CA ALA A 109 5.46 35.17 1.38
C ALA A 109 6.67 34.62 2.15
N SER A 110 6.76 34.91 3.45
CA SER A 110 7.79 34.35 4.33
C SER A 110 7.65 32.85 4.48
N PHE A 111 6.43 32.34 4.67
CA PHE A 111 6.15 30.93 4.85
C PHE A 111 6.54 30.10 3.63
N ARG A 112 6.24 30.57 2.42
CA ARG A 112 6.65 29.88 1.19
C ARG A 112 8.15 29.95 0.96
N ARG A 113 8.76 31.10 1.16
CA ARG A 113 10.21 31.29 0.96
C ARG A 113 11.04 30.44 1.92
N GLU A 114 10.64 30.37 3.18
CA GLU A 114 11.37 29.69 4.25
C GLU A 114 10.85 28.27 4.54
N ARG A 115 10.05 27.70 3.65
CA ARG A 115 9.33 26.43 3.89
C ARG A 115 10.23 25.29 4.34
N LEU A 116 11.39 25.12 3.71
CA LEU A 116 12.33 24.05 4.08
C LEU A 116 12.89 24.26 5.49
N TYR A 117 13.18 25.50 5.84
CA TYR A 117 13.64 25.85 7.18
C TYR A 117 12.54 25.63 8.24
N VAL A 118 11.35 26.10 7.97
CA VAL A 118 10.18 25.88 8.87
C VAL A 118 9.91 24.39 9.07
N ASN A 119 9.97 23.59 8.01
CA ASN A 119 9.78 22.14 8.12
C ASN A 119 10.83 21.50 9.05
N LYS A 120 12.09 21.90 8.94
CA LYS A 120 13.13 21.39 9.84
C LYS A 120 12.93 21.86 11.28
N LEU A 121 12.50 23.11 11.48
CA LEU A 121 12.14 23.63 12.81
C LEU A 121 10.95 22.86 13.41
N ASN A 122 9.96 22.51 12.62
CA ASN A 122 8.85 21.67 13.06
C ASN A 122 9.31 20.30 13.57
N VAL A 123 10.23 19.66 12.86
CA VAL A 123 10.85 18.39 13.32
C VAL A 123 11.56 18.57 14.65
N ILE A 124 12.36 19.62 14.79
CA ILE A 124 13.05 19.95 16.05
C ILE A 124 12.07 20.16 17.20
N LEU A 125 10.99 20.92 16.97
CA LEU A 125 9.94 21.12 17.96
C LEU A 125 9.32 19.81 18.42
N VAL A 126 8.99 18.91 17.48
CA VAL A 126 8.41 17.59 17.80
C VAL A 126 9.41 16.72 18.58
N GLN A 127 10.71 16.80 18.29
CA GLN A 127 11.73 16.11 19.08
C GLN A 127 11.77 16.62 20.53
N ILE A 128 11.62 17.93 20.73
CA ILE A 128 11.51 18.51 22.09
C ILE A 128 10.24 18.00 22.78
N LEU A 129 9.10 17.96 22.08
CA LEU A 129 7.83 17.47 22.61
C LEU A 129 7.89 16.03 23.09
N LYS A 130 8.65 15.17 22.46
CA LYS A 130 8.85 13.79 22.93
C LYS A 130 9.40 13.72 24.34
N HIS A 131 10.18 14.71 24.77
CA HIS A 131 10.74 14.80 26.12
C HIS A 131 9.85 15.59 27.08
N ASP A 132 9.27 16.69 26.61
CA ASP A 132 8.65 17.68 27.48
C ASP A 132 7.13 17.57 27.58
N TRP A 133 6.45 17.10 26.53
CA TRP A 133 5.01 16.98 26.56
C TRP A 133 4.58 15.59 27.07
N PRO A 134 3.51 15.45 27.86
CA PRO A 134 2.70 16.55 28.46
C PRO A 134 3.28 17.10 29.78
N ALA A 135 4.18 16.36 30.43
CA ALA A 135 4.55 16.61 31.85
C ALA A 135 5.13 18.00 32.11
N ARG A 136 5.99 18.49 31.23
CA ARG A 136 6.69 19.78 31.31
C ARG A 136 6.15 20.85 30.38
N TRP A 137 5.19 20.51 29.54
CA TRP A 137 4.53 21.44 28.60
C TRP A 137 3.05 21.10 28.44
N GLN A 138 2.28 21.20 29.51
CA GLN A 138 0.86 20.80 29.53
C GLN A 138 -0.02 21.61 28.58
N SER A 139 0.30 22.89 28.35
CA SER A 139 -0.51 23.78 27.52
C SER A 139 -0.22 23.67 26.02
N PHE A 140 0.66 22.76 25.58
CA PHE A 140 1.11 22.73 24.19
C PHE A 140 -0.03 22.64 23.17
N ILE A 141 -0.93 21.67 23.33
CA ILE A 141 -2.05 21.49 22.37
C ILE A 141 -3.02 22.68 22.40
N PRO A 142 -3.49 23.17 23.57
CA PRO A 142 -4.26 24.40 23.64
C PRO A 142 -3.58 25.61 23.02
N ASP A 143 -2.29 25.82 23.28
CA ASP A 143 -1.52 26.95 22.73
C ASP A 143 -1.40 26.85 21.21
N LEU A 144 -1.14 25.64 20.70
CA LEU A 144 -1.07 25.38 19.25
C LEU A 144 -2.41 25.66 18.55
N VAL A 145 -3.51 25.19 19.12
CA VAL A 145 -4.86 25.42 18.58
C VAL A 145 -5.20 26.91 18.63
N ASN A 146 -4.85 27.63 19.68
CA ASN A 146 -5.04 29.07 19.77
C ASN A 146 -4.21 29.83 18.74
N ALA A 147 -2.96 29.45 18.53
CA ALA A 147 -2.12 30.03 17.48
C ALA A 147 -2.71 29.78 16.08
N ALA A 148 -3.22 28.58 15.82
CA ALA A 148 -3.86 28.21 14.57
C ALA A 148 -5.06 29.08 14.20
N LYS A 149 -5.76 29.64 15.17
CA LYS A 149 -6.92 30.53 14.96
C LYS A 149 -6.53 31.96 14.54
N THR A 150 -5.26 32.32 14.59
CA THR A 150 -4.80 33.69 14.33
C THR A 150 -4.54 33.98 12.86
N SER A 151 -4.19 32.96 12.07
CA SER A 151 -3.87 33.07 10.65
C SER A 151 -4.00 31.72 9.95
N GLU A 152 -4.46 31.71 8.70
CA GLU A 152 -4.55 30.47 7.90
C GLU A 152 -3.19 29.85 7.61
N THR A 153 -2.13 30.65 7.44
CA THR A 153 -0.76 30.14 7.21
C THR A 153 -0.15 29.56 8.49
N ILE A 154 -0.41 30.17 9.64
CA ILE A 154 -0.05 29.58 10.94
C ILE A 154 -0.84 28.29 11.17
N CYS A 155 -2.14 28.27 10.85
CA CYS A 155 -2.96 27.08 10.95
C CYS A 155 -2.43 25.93 10.09
N GLU A 156 -2.05 26.22 8.85
CA GLU A 156 -1.42 25.25 7.94
C GLU A 156 -0.18 24.61 8.57
N ASN A 157 0.70 25.43 9.15
CA ASN A 157 1.90 24.92 9.82
C ASN A 157 1.57 24.14 11.12
N CYS A 158 0.56 24.56 11.88
CA CYS A 158 0.08 23.83 13.05
C CYS A 158 -0.42 22.42 12.67
N MET A 159 -1.10 22.30 11.52
CA MET A 159 -1.51 20.98 10.98
C MET A 159 -0.30 20.10 10.68
N VAL A 160 0.77 20.66 10.10
CA VAL A 160 2.03 19.92 9.86
C VAL A 160 2.65 19.45 11.17
N ILE A 161 2.69 20.29 12.19
CA ILE A 161 3.23 19.92 13.52
C ILE A 161 2.40 18.79 14.15
N LEU A 162 1.08 18.86 14.10
CA LEU A 162 0.19 17.82 14.62
C LEU A 162 0.37 16.50 13.90
N LYS A 163 0.51 16.53 12.58
CA LYS A 163 0.80 15.34 11.78
C LYS A 163 2.12 14.71 12.19
N LEU A 164 3.20 15.49 12.27
CA LEU A 164 4.50 15.01 12.71
C LEU A 164 4.46 14.42 14.12
N LEU A 165 3.74 15.04 15.03
CA LEU A 165 3.56 14.53 16.40
C LEU A 165 2.86 13.18 16.39
N SER A 166 1.80 13.02 15.61
CA SER A 166 1.09 11.75 15.46
C SER A 166 2.01 10.65 14.89
N GLU A 167 2.72 10.95 13.81
CA GLU A 167 3.63 10.01 13.17
C GLU A 167 4.77 9.57 14.10
N GLU A 168 5.38 10.50 14.84
CA GLU A 168 6.47 10.21 15.77
C GLU A 168 6.01 9.39 16.99
N VAL A 169 4.79 9.58 17.45
CA VAL A 169 4.20 8.80 18.56
C VAL A 169 3.87 7.37 18.13
N PHE A 170 3.52 7.15 16.86
CA PHE A 170 3.08 5.85 16.35
C PHE A 170 4.14 5.11 15.51
N ASP A 171 5.28 5.72 15.17
CA ASP A 171 6.37 5.05 14.49
C ASP A 171 7.18 4.19 15.45
N PHE A 172 6.74 2.94 15.63
CA PHE A 172 7.41 1.94 16.46
C PHE A 172 8.74 1.44 15.86
N SER A 173 9.00 1.71 14.59
CA SER A 173 10.16 1.15 13.87
C SER A 173 11.48 1.76 14.31
N ARG A 174 11.46 2.98 14.85
CA ARG A 174 12.67 3.71 15.22
C ARG A 174 13.28 3.30 16.56
N GLY A 175 12.54 2.62 17.43
CA GLY A 175 13.04 2.12 18.73
C GLY A 175 13.56 3.20 19.71
N GLU A 176 13.25 4.48 19.44
CA GLU A 176 13.78 5.61 20.20
C GLU A 176 13.07 5.86 21.55
N MET A 177 11.88 5.31 21.73
CA MET A 177 11.05 5.49 22.91
C MET A 177 10.67 4.17 23.55
N THR A 178 10.50 4.18 24.89
CA THR A 178 9.97 3.03 25.62
C THR A 178 8.48 2.86 25.35
N GLN A 179 7.96 1.63 25.45
CA GLN A 179 6.53 1.33 25.32
C GLN A 179 5.68 2.13 26.33
N GLN A 180 6.20 2.34 27.54
CA GLN A 180 5.53 3.15 28.56
C GLN A 180 5.38 4.61 28.11
N LYS A 181 6.44 5.21 27.56
CA LYS A 181 6.41 6.59 27.07
C LYS A 181 5.44 6.76 25.89
N ILE A 182 5.43 5.80 24.95
CA ILE A 182 4.48 5.77 23.84
C ILE A 182 3.04 5.74 24.36
N LYS A 183 2.76 4.89 25.35
CA LYS A 183 1.43 4.79 25.96
C LYS A 183 0.99 6.10 26.62
N GLU A 184 1.89 6.76 27.34
CA GLU A 184 1.62 8.07 27.97
C GLU A 184 1.31 9.14 26.93
N LEU A 185 2.11 9.22 25.85
CA LEU A 185 1.88 10.18 24.76
C LEU A 185 0.54 9.93 24.06
N LYS A 186 0.19 8.66 23.80
CA LYS A 186 -1.11 8.29 23.21
C LYS A 186 -2.28 8.70 24.09
N GLN A 187 -2.21 8.42 25.38
CA GLN A 187 -3.25 8.80 26.35
C GLN A 187 -3.43 10.32 26.40
N SER A 188 -2.34 11.06 26.44
CA SER A 188 -2.35 12.52 26.47
C SER A 188 -2.92 13.10 25.18
N LEU A 189 -2.53 12.56 24.03
CA LEU A 189 -3.04 13.00 22.74
C LEU A 189 -4.54 12.69 22.59
N ASN A 190 -5.00 11.54 23.08
CA ASN A 190 -6.43 11.20 23.13
C ASN A 190 -7.22 12.17 24.03
N SER A 191 -6.68 12.57 25.16
CA SER A 191 -7.37 13.50 26.08
C SER A 191 -7.52 14.91 25.50
N GLU A 192 -6.60 15.31 24.64
CA GLU A 192 -6.60 16.62 23.97
C GLU A 192 -7.22 16.58 22.55
N PHE A 193 -7.59 15.41 22.07
CA PHE A 193 -8.02 15.24 20.68
C PHE A 193 -9.29 16.02 20.33
N GLN A 194 -10.15 16.29 21.30
CA GLN A 194 -11.34 17.11 21.07
C GLN A 194 -11.00 18.47 20.46
N LEU A 195 -9.97 19.15 20.98
CA LEU A 195 -9.52 20.45 20.44
C LEU A 195 -9.01 20.34 19.01
N ILE A 196 -8.25 19.29 18.72
CA ILE A 196 -7.73 19.03 17.38
C ILE A 196 -8.86 18.71 16.40
N HIS A 197 -9.81 17.88 16.82
CA HIS A 197 -10.97 17.50 16.03
C HIS A 197 -11.86 18.71 15.70
N GLU A 198 -12.17 19.56 16.68
CA GLU A 198 -12.93 20.80 16.49
C GLU A 198 -12.21 21.76 15.52
N LEU A 199 -10.90 21.91 15.64
CA LEU A 199 -10.09 22.72 14.74
C LEU A 199 -10.14 22.18 13.30
N CYS A 200 -9.98 20.88 13.10
CA CYS A 200 -10.04 20.25 11.79
C CYS A 200 -11.41 20.44 11.14
N LEU A 201 -12.48 20.19 11.86
CA LEU A 201 -13.85 20.39 11.34
C LEU A 201 -14.12 21.85 11.00
N TYR A 202 -13.68 22.78 11.83
CA TYR A 202 -13.80 24.21 11.55
C TYR A 202 -13.08 24.60 10.25
N VAL A 203 -11.83 24.17 10.08
CA VAL A 203 -11.06 24.45 8.85
C VAL A 203 -11.77 23.86 7.62
N LEU A 204 -12.20 22.61 7.67
CA LEU A 204 -12.87 21.95 6.54
C LEU A 204 -14.21 22.57 6.19
N SER A 205 -14.89 23.24 7.14
CA SER A 205 -16.16 23.91 6.90
C SER A 205 -16.02 25.36 6.44
N ALA A 206 -14.98 26.07 6.88
CA ALA A 206 -14.86 27.52 6.75
C ALA A 206 -13.77 27.98 5.78
N SER A 207 -12.65 27.26 5.66
CA SER A 207 -11.53 27.69 4.82
C SER A 207 -11.79 27.48 3.34
N GLN A 208 -11.30 28.43 2.53
CA GLN A 208 -11.25 28.34 1.06
C GLN A 208 -9.81 28.16 0.55
N ARG A 209 -8.84 28.11 1.46
CA ARG A 209 -7.42 27.96 1.12
C ARG A 209 -7.10 26.48 0.87
N ALA A 210 -6.76 26.16 -0.37
CA ALA A 210 -6.49 24.76 -0.78
C ALA A 210 -5.35 24.12 -0.01
N GLU A 211 -4.27 24.83 0.24
CA GLU A 211 -3.10 24.33 0.98
C GLU A 211 -3.45 23.97 2.43
N LEU A 212 -4.27 24.79 3.08
CA LEU A 212 -4.73 24.54 4.44
C LEU A 212 -5.67 23.32 4.50
N ILE A 213 -6.58 23.20 3.56
CA ILE A 213 -7.49 22.04 3.46
C ILE A 213 -6.69 20.77 3.24
N ARG A 214 -5.71 20.76 2.34
CA ARG A 214 -4.84 19.60 2.11
C ARG A 214 -4.03 19.25 3.35
N ALA A 215 -3.45 20.22 4.03
CA ALA A 215 -2.70 20.00 5.27
C ALA A 215 -3.60 19.39 6.36
N THR A 216 -4.84 19.86 6.46
CA THR A 216 -5.83 19.34 7.42
C THR A 216 -6.23 17.89 7.10
N LEU A 217 -6.51 17.57 5.84
CA LEU A 217 -6.82 16.20 5.40
C LEU A 217 -5.63 15.26 5.62
N SER A 218 -4.41 15.71 5.34
CA SER A 218 -3.19 14.94 5.59
C SER A 218 -2.96 14.68 7.08
N THR A 219 -3.26 15.64 7.93
CA THR A 219 -3.19 15.50 9.39
C THR A 219 -4.24 14.53 9.91
N LEU A 220 -5.49 14.64 9.45
CA LEU A 220 -6.55 13.68 9.79
C LEU A 220 -6.18 12.26 9.39
N HIS A 221 -5.60 12.06 8.22
CA HIS A 221 -5.12 10.75 7.79
C HIS A 221 -4.17 10.13 8.81
N ALA A 222 -3.25 10.91 9.37
CA ALA A 222 -2.31 10.43 10.39
C ALA A 222 -2.98 10.09 11.75
N PHE A 223 -4.16 10.62 12.03
CA PHE A 223 -4.89 10.37 13.28
C PHE A 223 -5.95 9.27 13.17
N LEU A 224 -6.57 9.06 11.99
CA LEU A 224 -7.75 8.23 11.82
C LEU A 224 -7.58 6.76 12.22
N SER A 225 -6.36 6.22 12.16
CA SER A 225 -6.10 4.82 12.49
C SER A 225 -6.19 4.49 13.99
N TRP A 226 -6.18 5.50 14.87
CA TRP A 226 -6.07 5.26 16.31
C TRP A 226 -6.94 6.14 17.22
N ILE A 227 -7.64 7.13 16.69
CA ILE A 227 -8.54 7.98 17.46
C ILE A 227 -9.80 7.22 17.91
N PRO A 228 -10.47 7.63 18.98
CA PRO A 228 -11.75 7.07 19.39
C PRO A 228 -12.80 7.17 18.27
N LEU A 229 -13.53 6.08 18.03
CA LEU A 229 -14.47 5.94 16.91
C LEU A 229 -15.62 6.97 16.93
N GLY A 230 -16.01 7.46 18.12
CA GLY A 230 -17.01 8.50 18.24
C GLY A 230 -16.67 9.77 17.46
N TYR A 231 -15.39 10.13 17.40
CA TYR A 231 -14.95 11.29 16.60
C TYR A 231 -15.14 11.11 15.10
N ILE A 232 -15.22 9.87 14.63
CA ILE A 232 -15.46 9.55 13.22
C ILE A 232 -16.96 9.43 12.93
N PHE A 233 -17.67 8.59 13.69
CA PHE A 233 -19.02 8.14 13.37
C PHE A 233 -20.14 8.92 14.09
N GLU A 234 -19.84 9.56 15.20
CA GLU A 234 -20.79 10.35 16.01
C GLU A 234 -20.61 11.87 15.83
N SER A 235 -19.86 12.25 14.80
CA SER A 235 -19.57 13.62 14.40
C SER A 235 -19.81 13.83 12.90
N PRO A 236 -19.80 15.08 12.41
CA PRO A 236 -19.91 15.38 10.98
C PRO A 236 -18.68 14.98 10.14
N LEU A 237 -17.64 14.39 10.73
CA LEU A 237 -16.35 14.15 10.04
C LEU A 237 -16.52 13.29 8.79
N LEU A 238 -17.19 12.15 8.89
CA LEU A 238 -17.37 11.24 7.77
C LEU A 238 -18.15 11.89 6.60
N GLU A 239 -19.22 12.61 6.91
CA GLU A 239 -19.99 13.35 5.90
C GLU A 239 -19.15 14.47 5.27
N THR A 240 -18.33 15.14 6.05
CA THR A 240 -17.41 16.17 5.57
C THR A 240 -16.37 15.59 4.62
N LEU A 241 -15.75 14.46 4.95
CA LEU A 241 -14.82 13.76 4.06
C LEU A 241 -15.50 13.39 2.74
N LEU A 242 -16.70 12.83 2.77
CA LEU A 242 -17.43 12.47 1.56
C LEU A 242 -17.79 13.68 0.67
N LYS A 243 -17.93 14.87 1.23
CA LYS A 243 -18.11 16.12 0.46
C LYS A 243 -16.85 16.55 -0.30
N PHE A 244 -15.67 16.24 0.22
CA PHE A 244 -14.39 16.57 -0.43
C PHE A 244 -13.98 15.56 -1.49
N PHE A 245 -14.46 14.33 -1.43
CA PHE A 245 -14.08 13.27 -2.37
C PHE A 245 -14.34 13.61 -3.84
N PRO A 246 -15.46 14.23 -4.26
CA PRO A 246 -15.67 14.62 -5.65
C PRO A 246 -14.75 15.75 -6.14
N VAL A 247 -14.10 16.50 -5.25
CA VAL A 247 -13.27 17.65 -5.60
C VAL A 247 -11.87 17.18 -6.01
N PRO A 248 -11.42 17.39 -7.26
CA PRO A 248 -10.15 16.87 -7.76
C PRO A 248 -8.93 17.23 -6.92
N ALA A 249 -8.88 18.48 -6.39
CA ALA A 249 -7.76 18.97 -5.59
C ALA A 249 -7.56 18.22 -4.27
N TYR A 250 -8.60 17.58 -3.72
CA TYR A 250 -8.60 16.91 -2.41
C TYR A 250 -8.90 15.42 -2.50
N ARG A 251 -9.21 14.92 -3.68
CA ARG A 251 -9.72 13.56 -3.92
C ARG A 251 -8.83 12.48 -3.36
N ASN A 252 -7.54 12.49 -3.68
CA ASN A 252 -6.61 11.47 -3.24
C ASN A 252 -6.38 11.48 -1.72
N LEU A 253 -6.22 12.66 -1.12
CA LEU A 253 -6.08 12.79 0.34
C LEU A 253 -7.34 12.32 1.07
N THR A 254 -8.51 12.71 0.56
CA THR A 254 -9.80 12.26 1.11
C THR A 254 -9.98 10.76 0.99
N LEU A 255 -9.62 10.17 -0.14
CA LEU A 255 -9.68 8.74 -0.37
C LEU A 255 -8.75 7.97 0.57
N GLN A 256 -7.57 8.49 0.85
CA GLN A 256 -6.66 7.93 1.87
C GLN A 256 -7.30 7.96 3.27
N CYS A 257 -7.96 9.07 3.64
CA CYS A 257 -8.70 9.15 4.90
C CYS A 257 -9.85 8.13 4.97
N LEU A 258 -10.64 8.01 3.91
CA LEU A 258 -11.73 7.03 3.83
C LEU A 258 -11.21 5.59 3.88
N THR A 259 -10.04 5.31 3.34
CA THR A 259 -9.37 4.00 3.40
C THR A 259 -8.99 3.65 4.85
N GLU A 260 -8.46 4.60 5.61
CA GLU A 260 -8.17 4.38 7.05
C GLU A 260 -9.45 4.07 7.83
N VAL A 261 -10.53 4.81 7.59
CA VAL A 261 -11.83 4.53 8.21
C VAL A 261 -12.36 3.15 7.81
N ALA A 262 -12.23 2.79 6.54
CA ALA A 262 -12.65 1.49 6.02
C ALA A 262 -11.87 0.30 6.63
N ALA A 263 -10.60 0.50 6.97
CA ALA A 263 -9.76 -0.52 7.58
C ALA A 263 -10.10 -0.79 9.07
N LEU A 264 -10.81 0.11 9.74
CA LEU A 264 -11.21 -0.07 11.13
C LEU A 264 -12.31 -1.13 11.24
N ASN A 265 -12.14 -2.09 12.15
CA ASN A 265 -13.11 -3.15 12.40
C ASN A 265 -13.24 -3.40 13.92
N PHE A 266 -14.35 -2.93 14.48
CA PHE A 266 -14.68 -3.05 15.90
C PHE A 266 -16.06 -3.71 16.11
N GLY A 267 -16.34 -4.76 15.35
CA GLY A 267 -17.64 -5.47 15.38
C GLY A 267 -18.75 -4.72 14.66
N ASP A 268 -19.99 -4.99 15.06
CA ASP A 268 -21.19 -4.56 14.30
C ASP A 268 -21.73 -3.18 14.68
N PHE A 269 -21.06 -2.48 15.59
CA PHE A 269 -21.59 -1.26 16.22
C PHE A 269 -21.86 -0.12 15.23
N TYR A 270 -21.05 0.00 14.19
CA TYR A 270 -21.15 1.06 13.18
C TYR A 270 -21.53 0.54 11.77
N ASN A 271 -22.16 -0.61 11.68
CA ASN A 271 -22.53 -1.21 10.39
C ASN A 271 -23.40 -0.29 9.53
N VAL A 272 -24.34 0.43 10.13
CA VAL A 272 -25.22 1.39 9.41
C VAL A 272 -24.39 2.53 8.81
N GLN A 273 -23.41 3.04 9.54
CA GLN A 273 -22.53 4.11 9.06
C GLN A 273 -21.61 3.62 7.92
N TYR A 274 -21.09 2.41 8.00
CA TYR A 274 -20.30 1.79 6.92
C TYR A 274 -21.14 1.53 5.67
N GLU A 275 -22.37 1.07 5.82
CA GLU A 275 -23.32 0.90 4.73
C GLU A 275 -23.57 2.22 4.00
N LYS A 276 -23.90 3.28 4.75
CA LYS A 276 -24.12 4.62 4.20
C LYS A 276 -22.86 5.17 3.52
N MET A 277 -21.71 5.04 4.16
CA MET A 277 -20.42 5.46 3.60
C MET A 277 -20.15 4.81 2.25
N TYR A 278 -20.31 3.50 2.15
CA TYR A 278 -20.06 2.76 0.92
C TYR A 278 -21.02 3.16 -0.19
N ASN A 279 -22.32 3.24 0.10
CA ASN A 279 -23.34 3.58 -0.90
C ASN A 279 -23.14 5.01 -1.44
N VAL A 280 -22.84 5.97 -0.59
CA VAL A 280 -22.53 7.35 -1.03
C VAL A 280 -21.25 7.36 -1.86
N PHE A 281 -20.21 6.64 -1.41
CA PHE A 281 -18.94 6.53 -2.12
C PHE A 281 -19.13 5.97 -3.55
N ILE A 282 -19.88 4.88 -3.70
CA ILE A 282 -20.12 4.25 -5.01
C ILE A 282 -20.86 5.21 -5.96
N VAL A 283 -21.87 5.93 -5.49
CA VAL A 283 -22.58 6.92 -6.32
C VAL A 283 -21.64 8.02 -6.80
N GLN A 284 -20.79 8.54 -5.91
CA GLN A 284 -19.80 9.54 -6.26
C GLN A 284 -18.75 9.00 -7.23
N LEU A 285 -18.28 7.77 -7.00
CA LEU A 285 -17.28 7.13 -7.86
C LEU A 285 -17.81 6.92 -9.29
N GLN A 286 -19.05 6.51 -9.45
CA GLN A 286 -19.67 6.35 -10.78
C GLN A 286 -19.70 7.66 -11.56
N ALA A 287 -19.85 8.79 -10.90
CA ALA A 287 -19.78 10.12 -11.51
C ALA A 287 -18.34 10.54 -11.86
N ILE A 288 -17.35 10.20 -11.00
CA ILE A 288 -15.94 10.56 -11.18
C ILE A 288 -15.27 9.67 -12.23
N LEU A 289 -15.52 8.37 -12.13
CA LEU A 289 -14.95 7.32 -12.98
C LEU A 289 -16.08 6.43 -13.49
N PRO A 290 -16.70 6.77 -14.63
CA PRO A 290 -17.83 6.01 -15.16
C PRO A 290 -17.50 4.52 -15.31
N PRO A 291 -18.44 3.60 -15.05
CA PRO A 291 -18.22 2.14 -15.15
C PRO A 291 -17.77 1.68 -16.53
N THR A 292 -18.02 2.47 -17.57
CA THR A 292 -17.59 2.20 -18.96
C THR A 292 -16.14 2.54 -19.23
N THR A 293 -15.44 3.17 -18.28
CA THR A 293 -14.04 3.55 -18.44
C THR A 293 -13.14 2.32 -18.48
N ASN A 294 -12.25 2.25 -19.47
CA ASN A 294 -11.16 1.28 -19.49
C ASN A 294 -10.10 1.72 -18.49
N ILE A 295 -10.12 1.13 -17.29
CA ILE A 295 -9.22 1.53 -16.19
C ILE A 295 -7.75 1.23 -16.51
N PRO A 296 -7.36 0.07 -17.08
CA PRO A 296 -5.98 -0.16 -17.51
C PRO A 296 -5.44 0.91 -18.47
N ASP A 297 -6.22 1.29 -19.47
CA ASP A 297 -5.83 2.35 -20.42
C ASP A 297 -5.76 3.73 -19.73
N ALA A 298 -6.71 4.03 -18.86
CA ALA A 298 -6.71 5.26 -18.08
C ALA A 298 -5.48 5.35 -17.16
N TYR A 299 -5.06 4.25 -16.57
CA TYR A 299 -3.84 4.19 -15.76
C TYR A 299 -2.58 4.39 -16.60
N ALA A 300 -2.46 3.66 -17.72
CA ALA A 300 -1.29 3.71 -18.58
C ALA A 300 -1.05 5.09 -19.20
N ASN A 301 -2.12 5.82 -19.52
CA ASN A 301 -2.07 7.14 -20.16
C ASN A 301 -2.32 8.30 -19.19
N GLY A 302 -2.56 8.00 -17.91
CA GLY A 302 -2.92 9.00 -16.91
C GLY A 302 -1.72 9.77 -16.36
N SER A 303 -2.02 10.92 -15.76
CA SER A 303 -1.09 11.69 -14.94
C SER A 303 -0.74 10.93 -13.64
N ALA A 304 0.28 11.40 -12.94
CA ALA A 304 0.65 10.84 -11.63
C ALA A 304 -0.50 10.88 -10.62
N ASP A 305 -1.33 11.91 -10.64
CA ASP A 305 -2.51 12.02 -9.76
C ASP A 305 -3.61 11.03 -10.13
N GLU A 306 -3.83 10.79 -11.43
CA GLU A 306 -4.80 9.79 -11.91
C GLU A 306 -4.34 8.37 -11.60
N GLN A 307 -3.05 8.09 -11.75
CA GLN A 307 -2.46 6.80 -11.34
C GLN A 307 -2.57 6.60 -9.82
N ALA A 308 -2.25 7.63 -9.03
CA ALA A 308 -2.40 7.59 -7.58
C ALA A 308 -3.87 7.37 -7.17
N PHE A 309 -4.82 7.94 -7.89
CA PHE A 309 -6.25 7.71 -7.65
C PHE A 309 -6.65 6.24 -7.82
N ILE A 310 -6.20 5.59 -8.89
CA ILE A 310 -6.48 4.17 -9.13
C ILE A 310 -5.79 3.29 -8.08
N GLN A 311 -4.55 3.60 -7.70
CA GLN A 311 -3.84 2.92 -6.61
C GLN A 311 -4.60 3.05 -5.28
N ASN A 312 -5.06 4.25 -4.94
CA ASN A 312 -5.83 4.52 -3.73
C ASN A 312 -7.21 3.83 -3.75
N LEU A 313 -7.85 3.71 -4.92
CA LEU A 313 -9.10 2.94 -5.08
C LEU A 313 -8.88 1.46 -4.77
N ALA A 314 -7.80 0.87 -5.23
CA ALA A 314 -7.46 -0.51 -4.91
C ALA A 314 -7.32 -0.71 -3.39
N LEU A 315 -6.63 0.19 -2.70
CA LEU A 315 -6.49 0.16 -1.24
C LEU A 315 -7.82 0.35 -0.52
N PHE A 316 -8.66 1.27 -0.98
CA PHE A 316 -9.97 1.50 -0.38
C PHE A 316 -10.88 0.28 -0.50
N PHE A 317 -11.05 -0.27 -1.69
CA PHE A 317 -11.92 -1.42 -1.90
C PHE A 317 -11.44 -2.65 -1.15
N THR A 318 -10.14 -2.96 -1.20
CA THR A 318 -9.58 -4.11 -0.50
C THR A 318 -9.71 -3.97 1.01
N SER A 319 -9.47 -2.78 1.58
CA SER A 319 -9.64 -2.50 3.01
C SER A 319 -11.10 -2.58 3.43
N PHE A 320 -12.01 -1.99 2.65
CA PHE A 320 -13.45 -2.01 2.95
C PHE A 320 -14.01 -3.43 2.88
N PHE A 321 -13.76 -4.14 1.81
CA PHE A 321 -14.28 -5.49 1.62
C PHE A 321 -13.71 -6.48 2.63
N LYS A 322 -12.44 -6.37 2.97
CA LYS A 322 -11.80 -7.22 3.98
C LYS A 322 -12.48 -7.11 5.34
N SER A 323 -12.90 -5.92 5.71
CA SER A 323 -13.46 -5.63 7.04
C SER A 323 -14.99 -5.63 7.08
N HIS A 324 -15.68 -5.22 5.99
CA HIS A 324 -17.10 -4.88 6.01
C HIS A 324 -17.93 -5.47 4.88
N ILE A 325 -17.43 -6.40 4.08
CA ILE A 325 -18.16 -6.97 2.95
C ILE A 325 -19.50 -7.60 3.38
N ARG A 326 -19.55 -8.19 4.58
CA ARG A 326 -20.77 -8.83 5.13
C ARG A 326 -21.92 -7.85 5.33
N VAL A 327 -21.61 -6.59 5.64
CA VAL A 327 -22.63 -5.54 5.79
C VAL A 327 -23.38 -5.32 4.48
N LEU A 328 -22.68 -5.45 3.35
CA LEU A 328 -23.24 -5.21 2.01
C LEU A 328 -24.02 -6.43 1.46
N GLU A 329 -23.93 -7.58 2.09
CA GLU A 329 -24.68 -8.80 1.70
C GLU A 329 -26.12 -8.81 2.21
N ALA A 330 -26.50 -7.91 3.12
CA ALA A 330 -27.73 -7.99 3.89
C ALA A 330 -29.02 -7.62 3.10
N THR A 331 -28.93 -6.74 2.11
CA THR A 331 -30.09 -6.27 1.33
C THR A 331 -29.81 -6.30 -0.17
N GLN A 332 -30.85 -6.40 -1.00
CA GLN A 332 -30.69 -6.42 -2.45
C GLN A 332 -30.08 -5.10 -3.01
N GLU A 333 -30.40 -3.98 -2.38
CA GLU A 333 -29.83 -2.67 -2.76
C GLU A 333 -28.33 -2.62 -2.49
N ASN A 334 -27.91 -3.09 -1.31
CA ASN A 334 -26.49 -3.16 -0.94
C ASN A 334 -25.72 -4.17 -1.80
N ILE A 335 -26.35 -5.30 -2.15
CA ILE A 335 -25.77 -6.29 -3.06
C ILE A 335 -25.49 -5.66 -4.43
N ALA A 336 -26.41 -4.87 -4.97
CA ALA A 336 -26.19 -4.17 -6.24
C ALA A 336 -24.98 -3.23 -6.17
N SER A 337 -24.88 -2.45 -5.09
CA SER A 337 -23.72 -1.56 -4.84
C SER A 337 -22.42 -2.34 -4.62
N LEU A 338 -22.47 -3.48 -3.92
CA LEU A 338 -21.33 -4.38 -3.72
C LEU A 338 -20.78 -4.89 -5.05
N LEU A 339 -21.66 -5.37 -5.93
CA LEU A 339 -21.25 -5.91 -7.23
C LEU A 339 -20.63 -4.83 -8.12
N ILE A 340 -21.08 -3.59 -8.05
CA ILE A 340 -20.45 -2.46 -8.73
C ILE A 340 -19.02 -2.24 -8.22
N GLY A 341 -18.81 -2.25 -6.92
CA GLY A 341 -17.48 -2.09 -6.33
C GLY A 341 -16.54 -3.23 -6.66
N LEU A 342 -17.03 -4.48 -6.64
CA LEU A 342 -16.25 -5.65 -7.06
C LEU A 342 -15.86 -5.57 -8.55
N GLU A 343 -16.74 -5.07 -9.41
CA GLU A 343 -16.42 -4.84 -10.82
C GLU A 343 -15.31 -3.79 -11.00
N TYR A 344 -15.36 -2.69 -10.26
CA TYR A 344 -14.26 -1.73 -10.25
C TYR A 344 -12.94 -2.39 -9.83
N LEU A 345 -12.95 -3.19 -8.77
CA LEU A 345 -11.74 -3.86 -8.29
C LEU A 345 -11.19 -4.88 -9.28
N ILE A 346 -12.06 -5.61 -9.97
CA ILE A 346 -11.65 -6.52 -11.08
C ILE A 346 -10.96 -5.72 -12.19
N ASN A 347 -11.54 -4.61 -12.63
CA ASN A 347 -10.97 -3.77 -13.67
C ASN A 347 -9.63 -3.15 -13.24
N ILE A 348 -9.51 -2.73 -11.99
CA ILE A 348 -8.24 -2.26 -11.40
C ILE A 348 -7.19 -3.38 -11.40
N SER A 349 -7.60 -4.63 -11.20
CA SER A 349 -6.70 -5.79 -11.20
C SER A 349 -6.09 -6.10 -12.58
N TYR A 350 -6.61 -5.52 -13.66
CA TYR A 350 -6.01 -5.58 -15.00
C TYR A 350 -4.98 -4.48 -15.28
N VAL A 351 -4.80 -3.53 -14.38
CA VAL A 351 -3.76 -2.50 -14.52
C VAL A 351 -2.38 -3.14 -14.57
N ASP A 352 -1.54 -2.69 -15.51
CA ASP A 352 -0.17 -3.19 -15.67
C ASP A 352 0.79 -2.48 -14.70
N ASP A 353 0.59 -2.79 -13.42
CA ASP A 353 1.41 -2.32 -12.30
C ASP A 353 1.48 -3.44 -11.24
N THR A 354 2.68 -3.86 -10.90
CA THR A 354 2.90 -4.98 -9.99
C THR A 354 2.38 -4.72 -8.57
N GLU A 355 2.56 -3.51 -8.05
CA GLU A 355 2.14 -3.18 -6.68
C GLU A 355 0.61 -3.09 -6.58
N VAL A 356 -0.05 -2.49 -7.57
CA VAL A 356 -1.52 -2.47 -7.66
C VAL A 356 -2.06 -3.90 -7.73
N PHE A 357 -1.45 -4.73 -8.58
CA PHE A 357 -1.89 -6.11 -8.73
C PHE A 357 -1.70 -6.94 -7.46
N LYS A 358 -0.57 -6.78 -6.75
CA LYS A 358 -0.33 -7.45 -5.46
C LYS A 358 -1.43 -7.16 -4.44
N VAL A 359 -1.79 -5.89 -4.28
CA VAL A 359 -2.86 -5.47 -3.34
C VAL A 359 -4.19 -6.14 -3.69
N CYS A 360 -4.55 -6.16 -4.98
CA CYS A 360 -5.78 -6.80 -5.43
C CYS A 360 -5.73 -8.32 -5.25
N LEU A 361 -4.61 -8.95 -5.60
CA LEU A 361 -4.42 -10.40 -5.53
C LEU A 361 -4.52 -10.93 -4.10
N ASP A 362 -3.92 -10.24 -3.14
CA ASP A 362 -3.99 -10.63 -1.72
C ASP A 362 -5.44 -10.63 -1.21
N TYR A 363 -6.23 -9.65 -1.62
CA TYR A 363 -7.64 -9.61 -1.30
C TYR A 363 -8.43 -10.74 -2.00
N TRP A 364 -8.22 -10.91 -3.31
CA TRP A 364 -8.89 -11.95 -4.08
C TRP A 364 -8.61 -13.35 -3.55
N ASN A 365 -7.37 -13.64 -3.20
CA ASN A 365 -6.99 -14.91 -2.57
C ASN A 365 -7.78 -15.12 -1.27
N SER A 366 -7.87 -14.10 -0.41
CA SER A 366 -8.61 -14.18 0.85
C SER A 366 -10.10 -14.43 0.64
N LEU A 367 -10.75 -13.73 -0.29
CA LEU A 367 -12.17 -13.89 -0.59
C LEU A 367 -12.46 -15.28 -1.18
N VAL A 368 -11.66 -15.71 -2.14
CA VAL A 368 -11.83 -17.02 -2.80
C VAL A 368 -11.61 -18.16 -1.81
N LEU A 369 -10.59 -18.05 -0.93
CA LEU A 369 -10.34 -19.03 0.13
C LEU A 369 -11.55 -19.13 1.09
N GLU A 370 -12.09 -17.99 1.52
CA GLU A 370 -13.26 -17.94 2.40
C GLU A 370 -14.47 -18.66 1.78
N LEU A 371 -14.73 -18.40 0.49
CA LEU A 371 -15.84 -19.06 -0.23
C LEU A 371 -15.58 -20.55 -0.46
N PHE A 372 -14.34 -20.94 -0.70
CA PHE A 372 -13.93 -22.33 -0.86
C PHE A 372 -14.09 -23.11 0.44
N GLU A 373 -13.59 -22.59 1.56
CA GLU A 373 -13.73 -23.21 2.88
C GLU A 373 -15.19 -23.32 3.30
N ALA A 374 -16.00 -22.29 3.06
CA ALA A 374 -17.43 -22.33 3.32
C ALA A 374 -18.12 -23.44 2.51
N HIS A 375 -17.73 -23.66 1.25
CA HIS A 375 -18.27 -24.73 0.41
C HIS A 375 -17.88 -26.13 0.91
N HIS A 376 -16.61 -26.34 1.28
CA HIS A 376 -16.14 -27.65 1.79
C HIS A 376 -16.74 -28.01 3.15
N ASN A 377 -17.03 -27.01 3.98
CA ASN A 377 -17.59 -27.22 5.31
C ASN A 377 -19.08 -27.55 5.29
N VAL A 378 -19.83 -27.23 4.22
CA VAL A 378 -21.24 -27.62 4.08
C VAL A 378 -21.41 -29.15 4.10
N ASP A 379 -20.44 -29.87 3.52
CA ASP A 379 -20.45 -31.34 3.45
C ASP A 379 -19.97 -32.02 4.75
N ASN A 380 -19.45 -31.23 5.73
CA ASN A 380 -18.96 -31.73 7.01
C ASN A 380 -19.57 -30.99 8.21
N PRO A 381 -20.69 -31.42 8.77
CA PRO A 381 -21.38 -30.77 9.90
C PRO A 381 -20.52 -30.56 11.15
N ALA A 382 -19.54 -31.43 11.39
CA ALA A 382 -18.63 -31.32 12.55
C ALA A 382 -17.62 -30.17 12.38
N ALA A 383 -17.16 -29.89 11.16
CA ALA A 383 -16.28 -28.78 10.87
C ALA A 383 -17.01 -27.42 11.01
N VAL A 384 -18.27 -27.36 10.61
CA VAL A 384 -19.14 -26.17 10.78
C VAL A 384 -19.32 -25.83 12.26
N ALA A 385 -19.55 -26.84 13.12
CA ALA A 385 -19.70 -26.68 14.56
C ALA A 385 -18.41 -26.11 15.21
N ASN A 386 -17.24 -26.60 14.77
CA ASN A 386 -15.94 -26.14 15.28
C ASN A 386 -15.62 -24.70 14.85
N MET A 387 -15.96 -24.28 13.63
CA MET A 387 -15.79 -22.89 13.16
C MET A 387 -16.62 -21.89 13.97
N MET A 388 -17.76 -22.30 14.49
CA MET A 388 -18.65 -21.45 15.27
C MET A 388 -18.33 -21.42 16.78
N GLY A 389 -17.36 -22.18 17.27
CA GLY A 389 -17.05 -22.28 18.70
C GLY A 389 -18.20 -22.85 19.54
N LEU A 390 -19.14 -23.54 18.92
CA LEU A 390 -20.32 -24.12 19.56
C LEU A 390 -19.98 -25.50 20.16
N GLN A 391 -19.86 -25.57 21.47
CA GLN A 391 -19.73 -26.84 22.23
C GLN A 391 -21.08 -27.50 22.56
N MET A 392 -22.15 -27.19 21.84
CA MET A 392 -23.51 -27.70 22.13
C MET A 392 -23.93 -28.78 21.14
N PRO A 393 -24.78 -29.73 21.55
CA PRO A 393 -25.27 -30.77 20.67
C PRO A 393 -26.14 -30.18 19.55
N PHE A 394 -25.85 -30.61 18.34
CA PHE A 394 -26.43 -30.14 17.09
C PHE A 394 -27.95 -30.42 17.03
N MET A 395 -28.75 -29.38 16.73
CA MET A 395 -30.16 -29.56 16.32
C MET A 395 -30.26 -29.63 14.79
N PRO A 396 -30.92 -30.65 14.20
CA PRO A 396 -31.01 -30.85 12.75
C PRO A 396 -31.53 -29.65 11.94
N GLY A 397 -32.36 -28.80 12.50
CA GLY A 397 -32.93 -27.63 11.81
C GLY A 397 -31.98 -26.43 11.67
N MET A 398 -30.85 -26.39 12.39
CA MET A 398 -29.84 -25.33 12.23
C MET A 398 -28.99 -25.52 10.97
N VAL A 399 -28.78 -26.75 10.54
CA VAL A 399 -27.94 -27.08 9.36
C VAL A 399 -28.60 -26.61 8.08
N ASP A 400 -29.93 -26.73 7.98
CA ASP A 400 -30.68 -26.34 6.78
C ASP A 400 -30.65 -24.82 6.55
N GLY A 401 -30.72 -24.03 7.61
CA GLY A 401 -30.64 -22.57 7.51
C GLY A 401 -29.24 -22.05 7.10
N MET A 402 -28.18 -22.69 7.62
CA MET A 402 -26.79 -22.33 7.29
C MET A 402 -26.41 -22.78 5.88
N GLY A 403 -26.80 -24.00 5.49
CA GLY A 403 -26.58 -24.47 4.12
C GLY A 403 -27.23 -23.56 3.08
N SER A 404 -28.44 -23.06 3.39
CA SER A 404 -29.14 -22.10 2.53
C SER A 404 -28.42 -20.76 2.41
N GLN A 405 -27.88 -20.18 3.50
CA GLN A 405 -27.14 -18.95 3.48
C GLN A 405 -25.81 -19.07 2.71
N LEU A 406 -25.07 -20.16 2.90
CA LEU A 406 -23.84 -20.44 2.18
C LEU A 406 -24.08 -20.64 0.68
N LEU A 407 -25.14 -21.29 0.31
CA LEU A 407 -25.56 -21.47 -1.08
C LEU A 407 -25.94 -20.14 -1.73
N GLN A 408 -26.70 -19.29 -1.02
CA GLN A 408 -27.06 -17.95 -1.49
C GLN A 408 -25.81 -17.09 -1.70
N ARG A 409 -24.85 -17.16 -0.77
CA ARG A 409 -23.59 -16.43 -0.86
C ARG A 409 -22.75 -16.90 -2.04
N ARG A 410 -22.70 -18.19 -2.30
CA ARG A 410 -22.04 -18.76 -3.49
C ARG A 410 -22.68 -18.24 -4.79
N GLN A 411 -24.00 -18.19 -4.87
CA GLN A 411 -24.72 -17.65 -6.02
C GLN A 411 -24.47 -16.15 -6.21
N LEU A 412 -24.42 -15.40 -5.11
CA LEU A 412 -24.12 -13.95 -5.12
C LEU A 412 -22.78 -13.66 -5.80
N TYR A 413 -21.73 -14.42 -5.49
CA TYR A 413 -20.39 -14.20 -6.00
C TYR A 413 -20.07 -15.01 -7.27
N ALA A 414 -20.98 -15.80 -7.81
CA ALA A 414 -20.70 -16.67 -8.95
C ALA A 414 -20.18 -15.91 -10.18
N GLY A 415 -20.78 -14.77 -10.51
CA GLY A 415 -20.32 -13.91 -11.61
C GLY A 415 -18.94 -13.29 -11.35
N THR A 416 -18.68 -12.87 -10.13
CA THR A 416 -17.37 -12.34 -9.71
C THR A 416 -16.31 -13.43 -9.79
N MET A 417 -16.60 -14.66 -9.33
CA MET A 417 -15.67 -15.79 -9.39
C MET A 417 -15.33 -16.16 -10.84
N SER A 418 -16.30 -16.12 -11.75
CA SER A 418 -16.04 -16.34 -13.18
C SER A 418 -15.08 -15.30 -13.77
N LYS A 419 -15.26 -14.03 -13.43
CA LYS A 419 -14.35 -12.94 -13.85
C LYS A 419 -12.96 -13.09 -13.24
N LEU A 420 -12.86 -13.55 -12.00
CA LEU A 420 -11.58 -13.82 -11.34
C LEU A 420 -10.83 -14.99 -11.99
N ARG A 421 -11.54 -16.05 -12.43
CA ARG A 421 -10.92 -17.14 -13.21
C ARG A 421 -10.27 -16.59 -14.46
N LEU A 422 -10.98 -15.76 -15.21
CA LEU A 422 -10.44 -15.13 -16.42
C LEU A 422 -9.23 -14.26 -16.09
N LEU A 423 -9.31 -13.45 -15.03
CA LEU A 423 -8.19 -12.62 -14.56
C LEU A 423 -6.93 -13.45 -14.27
N MET A 424 -7.08 -14.54 -13.48
CA MET A 424 -5.96 -15.41 -13.12
C MET A 424 -5.37 -16.11 -14.36
N ILE A 425 -6.21 -16.56 -15.28
CA ILE A 425 -5.76 -17.18 -16.53
C ILE A 425 -5.00 -16.19 -17.41
N CYS A 426 -5.52 -14.96 -17.56
CA CYS A 426 -4.91 -13.94 -18.42
C CYS A 426 -3.63 -13.34 -17.84
N ARG A 427 -3.48 -13.31 -16.54
CA ARG A 427 -2.35 -12.67 -15.84
C ARG A 427 -1.46 -13.64 -15.08
N MET A 428 -1.59 -14.94 -15.33
CA MET A 428 -0.79 -15.93 -14.61
C MET A 428 0.70 -15.58 -14.66
N ALA A 429 1.31 -15.48 -13.49
CA ALA A 429 2.74 -15.23 -13.38
C ALA A 429 3.55 -16.43 -13.89
N LYS A 430 4.67 -16.14 -14.52
CA LYS A 430 5.57 -17.14 -15.09
C LYS A 430 6.81 -17.25 -14.20
N PRO A 431 6.94 -18.32 -13.40
CA PRO A 431 8.01 -18.44 -12.39
C PRO A 431 9.41 -18.61 -13.01
N GLU A 432 9.46 -19.04 -14.26
CA GLU A 432 10.72 -19.20 -15.00
C GLU A 432 10.57 -18.60 -16.39
N GLU A 433 11.39 -17.62 -16.68
CA GLU A 433 11.49 -17.05 -18.01
C GLU A 433 12.86 -17.41 -18.59
N VAL A 434 12.88 -18.09 -19.73
CA VAL A 434 14.10 -18.38 -20.47
C VAL A 434 14.36 -17.25 -21.44
N LEU A 435 15.38 -16.46 -21.15
CA LEU A 435 15.87 -15.42 -22.05
C LEU A 435 16.96 -16.00 -22.96
N ILE A 436 16.85 -15.71 -24.25
CA ILE A 436 17.92 -15.96 -25.20
C ILE A 436 18.68 -14.64 -25.33
N VAL A 437 19.87 -14.60 -24.75
CA VAL A 437 20.74 -13.42 -24.73
C VAL A 437 22.06 -13.71 -25.44
N GLU A 438 22.70 -12.68 -25.98
CA GLU A 438 24.04 -12.76 -26.53
C GLU A 438 25.05 -12.50 -25.39
N ASP A 439 25.99 -13.41 -25.18
CA ASP A 439 27.06 -13.25 -24.20
C ASP A 439 28.13 -12.26 -24.68
N GLU A 440 29.08 -11.93 -23.81
CA GLU A 440 30.17 -10.99 -24.09
C GLU A 440 31.05 -11.43 -25.28
N ASN A 441 30.94 -12.68 -25.72
CA ASN A 441 31.71 -13.27 -26.83
C ASN A 441 30.89 -13.39 -28.13
N GLY A 442 29.63 -12.90 -28.12
CA GLY A 442 28.74 -12.98 -29.29
C GLY A 442 28.05 -14.33 -29.46
N ASN A 443 28.08 -15.21 -28.45
CA ASN A 443 27.37 -16.48 -28.48
C ASN A 443 25.94 -16.31 -27.94
N ILE A 444 25.00 -17.00 -28.53
CA ILE A 444 23.63 -17.07 -28.07
C ILE A 444 23.58 -18.07 -26.90
N VAL A 445 23.32 -17.55 -25.71
CA VAL A 445 23.20 -18.36 -24.48
C VAL A 445 21.79 -18.29 -23.91
N ARG A 446 21.41 -19.36 -23.23
CA ARG A 446 20.15 -19.42 -22.48
C ARG A 446 20.40 -18.97 -21.06
N GLU A 447 19.75 -17.88 -20.65
CA GLU A 447 19.68 -17.47 -19.25
C GLU A 447 18.29 -17.76 -18.71
N THR A 448 18.24 -18.38 -17.52
CA THR A 448 16.99 -18.55 -16.78
C THR A 448 16.94 -17.51 -15.69
N MET A 449 16.06 -16.51 -15.84
CA MET A 449 15.78 -15.56 -14.77
C MET A 449 14.85 -16.20 -13.76
N LYS A 450 15.28 -16.23 -12.48
CA LYS A 450 14.45 -16.56 -11.33
C LYS A 450 14.26 -15.29 -10.51
N ASP A 451 13.04 -14.75 -10.56
CA ASP A 451 12.63 -13.65 -9.71
C ASP A 451 11.84 -14.21 -8.53
N ASN A 452 12.32 -13.96 -7.31
CA ASN A 452 11.66 -14.44 -6.09
C ASN A 452 10.25 -13.84 -5.92
N ASP A 453 10.05 -12.59 -6.32
CA ASP A 453 8.75 -11.92 -6.21
C ASP A 453 7.74 -12.54 -7.19
N VAL A 454 8.17 -12.85 -8.39
CA VAL A 454 7.34 -13.56 -9.39
C VAL A 454 7.00 -14.97 -8.90
N LEU A 455 7.93 -15.66 -8.24
CA LEU A 455 7.68 -16.97 -7.63
C LEU A 455 6.61 -16.91 -6.53
N VAL A 456 6.67 -15.91 -5.65
CA VAL A 456 5.66 -15.69 -4.60
C VAL A 456 4.31 -15.38 -5.23
N GLN A 457 4.28 -14.49 -6.21
CA GLN A 457 3.06 -14.15 -6.95
C GLN A 457 2.44 -15.37 -7.64
N TYR A 458 3.26 -16.20 -8.29
CA TYR A 458 2.81 -17.43 -8.92
C TYR A 458 2.16 -18.38 -7.91
N LYS A 459 2.76 -18.56 -6.72
CA LYS A 459 2.21 -19.43 -5.68
C LYS A 459 0.81 -18.97 -5.25
N ILE A 460 0.62 -17.68 -5.02
CA ILE A 460 -0.66 -17.10 -4.63
C ILE A 460 -1.69 -17.24 -5.77
N MET A 461 -1.31 -16.92 -7.00
CA MET A 461 -2.20 -17.03 -8.16
C MET A 461 -2.61 -18.48 -8.44
N ARG A 462 -1.65 -19.41 -8.34
CA ARG A 462 -1.92 -20.86 -8.46
C ARG A 462 -2.93 -21.33 -7.41
N GLU A 463 -2.69 -21.00 -6.16
CA GLU A 463 -3.59 -21.35 -5.04
C GLU A 463 -5.00 -20.79 -5.29
N THR A 464 -5.09 -19.51 -5.64
CA THR A 464 -6.37 -18.86 -5.95
C THR A 464 -7.09 -19.56 -7.11
N LEU A 465 -6.40 -19.88 -8.19
CA LEU A 465 -7.00 -20.55 -9.35
C LEU A 465 -7.41 -21.99 -9.05
N ILE A 466 -6.66 -22.69 -8.19
CA ILE A 466 -7.05 -24.03 -7.69
C ILE A 466 -8.38 -23.94 -6.93
N TYR A 467 -8.52 -23.01 -5.98
CA TYR A 467 -9.78 -22.84 -5.24
C TYR A 467 -10.93 -22.44 -6.16
N LEU A 468 -10.70 -21.54 -7.12
CA LEU A 468 -11.68 -21.16 -8.13
C LEU A 468 -12.12 -22.34 -8.99
N THR A 469 -11.20 -23.25 -9.30
CA THR A 469 -11.48 -24.48 -10.07
C THR A 469 -12.31 -25.46 -9.24
N HIS A 470 -12.02 -25.61 -7.96
CA HIS A 470 -12.85 -26.43 -7.05
C HIS A 470 -14.27 -25.87 -6.90
N LEU A 471 -14.44 -24.55 -6.91
CA LEU A 471 -15.76 -23.93 -6.84
C LEU A 471 -16.59 -24.16 -8.11
N ASP A 472 -15.96 -24.14 -9.29
CA ASP A 472 -16.61 -24.42 -10.58
C ASP A 472 -15.56 -24.81 -11.62
N HIS A 473 -15.34 -26.13 -11.77
CA HIS A 473 -14.37 -26.65 -12.73
C HIS A 473 -14.83 -26.51 -14.19
N ASP A 474 -16.14 -26.56 -14.44
CA ASP A 474 -16.69 -26.45 -15.80
C ASP A 474 -16.43 -25.04 -16.36
N ASP A 475 -16.57 -23.99 -15.55
CA ASP A 475 -16.26 -22.64 -15.98
C ASP A 475 -14.75 -22.43 -16.22
N THR A 476 -13.90 -23.03 -15.37
CA THR A 476 -12.43 -22.97 -15.58
C THR A 476 -12.04 -23.64 -16.89
N GLU A 477 -12.51 -24.86 -17.13
CA GLU A 477 -12.27 -25.61 -18.38
C GLU A 477 -12.74 -24.82 -19.60
N LYS A 478 -13.98 -24.33 -19.57
CA LYS A 478 -14.58 -23.54 -20.65
C LYS A 478 -13.77 -22.30 -20.99
N GLN A 479 -13.33 -21.55 -19.99
CA GLN A 479 -12.55 -20.32 -20.21
C GLN A 479 -11.16 -20.61 -20.77
N MET A 480 -10.48 -21.65 -20.27
CA MET A 480 -9.16 -22.05 -20.76
C MET A 480 -9.24 -22.54 -22.21
N LEU A 481 -10.21 -23.41 -22.54
CA LEU A 481 -10.41 -23.89 -23.91
C LEU A 481 -10.81 -22.77 -24.87
N LYS A 482 -11.60 -21.80 -24.44
CA LYS A 482 -11.93 -20.61 -25.24
C LYS A 482 -10.70 -19.77 -25.52
N LYS A 483 -9.82 -19.57 -24.55
CA LYS A 483 -8.55 -18.86 -24.74
C LYS A 483 -7.63 -19.62 -25.70
N LEU A 484 -7.52 -20.93 -25.56
CA LEU A 484 -6.73 -21.76 -26.45
C LEU A 484 -7.25 -21.70 -27.90
N SER A 485 -8.57 -21.76 -28.08
CA SER A 485 -9.21 -21.61 -29.40
C SER A 485 -8.86 -20.28 -30.07
N LYS A 486 -8.78 -19.18 -29.31
CA LYS A 486 -8.35 -17.87 -29.83
C LYS A 486 -6.88 -17.82 -30.23
N GLN A 487 -6.03 -18.62 -29.60
CA GLN A 487 -4.65 -18.79 -30.05
C GLN A 487 -4.61 -19.55 -31.39
N LEU A 488 -5.41 -20.60 -31.56
CA LEU A 488 -5.43 -21.42 -32.77
C LEU A 488 -5.97 -20.67 -33.99
N ASN A 489 -7.01 -19.86 -33.82
CA ASN A 489 -7.63 -19.10 -34.92
C ASN A 489 -6.95 -17.77 -35.22
N GLY A 490 -5.93 -17.38 -34.43
CA GLY A 490 -5.16 -16.15 -34.61
C GLY A 490 -5.82 -14.88 -34.09
N GLU A 491 -7.00 -14.97 -33.42
CA GLU A 491 -7.73 -13.81 -32.92
C GLU A 491 -6.97 -13.10 -31.78
N ASP A 492 -6.32 -13.87 -30.90
CA ASP A 492 -5.56 -13.37 -29.74
C ASP A 492 -4.13 -13.94 -29.73
N TRP A 493 -3.55 -14.14 -30.88
CA TRP A 493 -2.25 -14.79 -31.05
C TRP A 493 -1.11 -13.91 -30.51
N SER A 494 -0.41 -14.43 -29.52
CA SER A 494 0.95 -13.99 -29.19
C SER A 494 1.69 -15.09 -28.42
N TRP A 495 3.02 -15.11 -28.51
CA TRP A 495 3.84 -16.03 -27.73
C TRP A 495 3.63 -15.85 -26.24
N ASN A 496 3.49 -14.60 -25.78
CA ASN A 496 3.23 -14.27 -24.38
C ASN A 496 1.89 -14.83 -23.90
N ASN A 497 0.81 -14.64 -24.68
CA ASN A 497 -0.52 -15.13 -24.33
C ASN A 497 -0.57 -16.65 -24.28
N LEU A 498 0.07 -17.33 -25.23
CA LEU A 498 0.17 -18.78 -25.24
C LEU A 498 0.91 -19.30 -24.00
N ASN A 499 2.07 -18.72 -23.68
CA ASN A 499 2.89 -19.11 -22.55
C ASN A 499 2.14 -18.88 -21.22
N THR A 500 1.49 -17.72 -21.06
CA THR A 500 0.67 -17.40 -19.89
C THR A 500 -0.46 -18.41 -19.70
N LEU A 501 -1.17 -18.74 -20.78
CA LEU A 501 -2.24 -19.74 -20.75
C LEU A 501 -1.71 -21.14 -20.35
N CYS A 502 -0.59 -21.57 -20.88
CA CYS A 502 0.02 -22.85 -20.57
C CYS A 502 0.45 -22.94 -19.09
N TRP A 503 1.01 -21.87 -18.54
CA TRP A 503 1.30 -21.79 -17.10
C TRP A 503 0.02 -21.84 -16.24
N ALA A 504 -1.07 -21.18 -16.68
CA ALA A 504 -2.36 -21.24 -16.01
C ALA A 504 -2.92 -22.67 -16.00
N ILE A 505 -2.87 -23.36 -17.14
CA ILE A 505 -3.32 -24.77 -17.27
C ILE A 505 -2.50 -25.67 -16.32
N GLY A 506 -1.17 -25.52 -16.33
CA GLY A 506 -0.29 -26.29 -15.45
C GLY A 506 -0.51 -26.03 -13.96
N SER A 507 -0.96 -24.83 -13.60
CA SER A 507 -1.17 -24.42 -12.22
C SER A 507 -2.33 -25.18 -11.52
N ILE A 508 -3.32 -25.64 -12.28
CA ILE A 508 -4.51 -26.33 -11.74
C ILE A 508 -4.42 -27.85 -11.78
N SER A 509 -3.26 -28.42 -12.12
CA SER A 509 -3.08 -29.87 -12.14
C SER A 509 -3.43 -30.50 -10.78
N GLY A 510 -4.29 -31.52 -10.81
CA GLY A 510 -4.78 -32.21 -9.62
C GLY A 510 -5.97 -31.53 -8.92
N SER A 511 -6.54 -30.45 -9.49
CA SER A 511 -7.69 -29.74 -8.90
C SER A 511 -9.05 -30.14 -9.45
N MET A 512 -9.09 -31.06 -10.42
CA MET A 512 -10.30 -31.68 -10.98
C MET A 512 -10.34 -33.17 -10.62
N MET A 513 -11.50 -33.80 -10.80
CA MET A 513 -11.57 -35.27 -10.75
C MET A 513 -10.77 -35.88 -11.92
N GLU A 514 -10.14 -37.02 -11.68
CA GLU A 514 -9.21 -37.67 -12.63
C GLU A 514 -9.79 -37.81 -14.05
N GLU A 515 -11.05 -38.25 -14.16
CA GLU A 515 -11.70 -38.37 -15.48
C GLU A 515 -11.90 -37.04 -16.19
N GLN A 516 -12.25 -36.00 -15.43
CA GLN A 516 -12.45 -34.63 -15.94
C GLN A 516 -11.12 -34.02 -16.39
N GLU A 517 -10.09 -34.15 -15.54
CA GLU A 517 -8.76 -33.65 -15.83
C GLU A 517 -8.16 -34.35 -17.06
N ASN A 518 -8.27 -35.64 -17.16
CA ASN A 518 -7.79 -36.42 -18.29
C ASN A 518 -8.48 -35.99 -19.59
N ARG A 519 -9.82 -35.84 -19.59
CA ARG A 519 -10.58 -35.36 -20.75
C ARG A 519 -10.12 -33.96 -21.18
N PHE A 520 -10.01 -33.04 -20.23
CA PHE A 520 -9.60 -31.66 -20.47
C PHE A 520 -8.17 -31.60 -21.07
N LEU A 521 -7.22 -32.30 -20.45
CA LEU A 521 -5.82 -32.29 -20.89
C LEU A 521 -5.63 -32.95 -22.27
N VAL A 522 -6.40 -33.99 -22.59
CA VAL A 522 -6.39 -34.58 -23.94
C VAL A 522 -6.81 -33.54 -24.99
N MET A 523 -7.82 -32.73 -24.72
CA MET A 523 -8.21 -31.65 -25.62
C MET A 523 -7.11 -30.59 -25.76
N VAL A 524 -6.50 -30.16 -24.67
CA VAL A 524 -5.41 -29.20 -24.66
C VAL A 524 -4.20 -29.70 -25.44
N ILE A 525 -3.77 -30.94 -25.18
CA ILE A 525 -2.62 -31.55 -25.88
C ILE A 525 -2.91 -31.63 -27.37
N ARG A 526 -4.08 -32.13 -27.76
CA ARG A 526 -4.46 -32.21 -29.19
C ARG A 526 -4.37 -30.86 -29.89
N ASP A 527 -4.92 -29.83 -29.26
CA ASP A 527 -4.99 -28.50 -29.82
C ASP A 527 -3.58 -27.84 -29.91
N LEU A 528 -2.73 -28.05 -28.89
CA LEU A 528 -1.33 -27.60 -28.93
C LEU A 528 -0.48 -28.36 -29.97
N LEU A 529 -0.71 -29.65 -30.15
CA LEU A 529 -0.05 -30.43 -31.21
C LEU A 529 -0.48 -29.96 -32.60
N ASN A 530 -1.77 -29.70 -32.81
CA ASN A 530 -2.26 -29.09 -34.06
C ASN A 530 -1.60 -27.73 -34.30
N LEU A 531 -1.47 -26.89 -33.30
CA LEU A 531 -0.76 -25.62 -33.40
C LEU A 531 0.70 -25.83 -33.81
N CYS A 532 1.37 -26.84 -33.22
CA CYS A 532 2.73 -27.20 -33.54
C CYS A 532 2.87 -27.65 -35.01
N GLU A 533 1.91 -28.39 -35.54
CA GLU A 533 1.92 -28.87 -36.95
C GLU A 533 1.77 -27.73 -37.96
N ILE A 534 0.83 -26.81 -37.72
CA ILE A 534 0.57 -25.69 -38.63
C ILE A 534 1.62 -24.57 -38.52
N THR A 535 2.37 -24.48 -37.45
CA THR A 535 3.40 -23.45 -37.26
C THR A 535 4.63 -23.74 -38.07
N LYS A 536 5.14 -22.74 -38.79
CA LYS A 536 6.36 -22.83 -39.61
C LYS A 536 7.59 -22.48 -38.77
N GLY A 537 8.68 -23.21 -39.05
CA GLY A 537 9.97 -22.97 -38.37
C GLY A 537 10.22 -23.92 -37.20
N LYS A 538 11.43 -24.48 -37.17
CA LYS A 538 11.85 -25.46 -36.14
C LYS A 538 11.87 -24.84 -34.74
N ASP A 539 12.32 -23.59 -34.65
CA ASP A 539 12.43 -22.87 -33.36
C ASP A 539 11.06 -22.55 -32.79
N ASN A 540 10.12 -22.11 -33.63
CA ASN A 540 8.74 -21.88 -33.22
C ASN A 540 8.05 -23.15 -32.71
N LYS A 541 8.29 -24.29 -33.36
CA LYS A 541 7.77 -25.59 -32.91
C LYS A 541 8.36 -25.98 -31.57
N ALA A 542 9.64 -25.70 -31.32
CA ALA A 542 10.28 -25.97 -30.06
C ALA A 542 9.70 -25.12 -28.91
N VAL A 543 9.32 -23.87 -29.18
CA VAL A 543 8.64 -23.01 -28.19
C VAL A 543 7.28 -23.56 -27.81
N ILE A 544 6.47 -24.02 -28.78
CA ILE A 544 5.17 -24.64 -28.48
C ILE A 544 5.36 -25.94 -27.69
N ALA A 545 6.33 -26.78 -28.04
CA ALA A 545 6.64 -28.00 -27.31
C ALA A 545 7.05 -27.70 -25.86
N SER A 546 7.83 -26.64 -25.63
CA SER A 546 8.21 -26.21 -24.28
C SER A 546 6.99 -25.73 -23.47
N ASN A 547 6.02 -25.08 -24.09
CA ASN A 547 4.76 -24.70 -23.45
C ASN A 547 3.89 -25.91 -23.04
N ILE A 548 3.93 -27.00 -23.82
CA ILE A 548 3.29 -28.26 -23.43
C ILE A 548 3.92 -28.81 -22.14
N ILE A 549 5.24 -28.69 -22.00
CA ILE A 549 5.95 -29.11 -20.79
C ILE A 549 5.61 -28.20 -19.59
N ALA A 550 5.53 -26.90 -19.81
CA ALA A 550 5.14 -25.92 -18.77
C ALA A 550 3.73 -26.18 -18.20
N SER A 551 2.83 -26.74 -19.01
CA SER A 551 1.49 -27.15 -18.58
C SER A 551 1.49 -28.39 -17.66
N ASN A 552 2.65 -28.87 -17.17
CA ASN A 552 2.80 -30.08 -16.32
C ASN A 552 2.17 -31.37 -16.89
N ILE A 553 1.88 -31.35 -18.16
CA ILE A 553 1.28 -32.49 -18.88
C ILE A 553 2.22 -33.71 -18.84
N LYS A 554 3.50 -33.48 -18.54
CA LYS A 554 4.51 -34.53 -18.39
C LYS A 554 4.14 -35.60 -17.34
N SER A 555 3.55 -35.19 -16.20
CA SER A 555 3.16 -36.14 -15.15
C SER A 555 2.04 -37.07 -15.57
N ILE A 556 1.14 -36.58 -16.40
CA ILE A 556 -0.01 -37.34 -16.93
C ILE A 556 0.40 -38.22 -18.11
N LEU A 557 1.26 -37.73 -19.00
CA LEU A 557 1.87 -38.57 -20.02
C LEU A 557 2.65 -39.73 -19.43
N VAL A 558 3.36 -39.52 -18.32
CA VAL A 558 4.07 -40.59 -17.60
C VAL A 558 3.07 -41.55 -16.93
N SER A 559 1.98 -41.07 -16.37
CA SER A 559 0.91 -41.87 -15.74
C SER A 559 0.15 -42.71 -16.80
N LEU A 560 -0.27 -42.07 -17.90
CA LEU A 560 -0.95 -42.73 -19.02
C LEU A 560 -0.04 -43.73 -19.74
N LEU A 561 1.23 -43.39 -19.95
CA LEU A 561 2.22 -44.28 -20.54
C LEU A 561 2.64 -45.40 -19.56
N GLY A 562 2.70 -45.13 -18.26
CA GLY A 562 2.97 -46.12 -17.21
C GLY A 562 1.92 -47.21 -17.12
N SER A 563 0.64 -46.84 -17.28
CA SER A 563 -0.45 -47.80 -17.35
C SER A 563 -0.49 -48.58 -18.66
N THR A 564 0.02 -48.01 -19.76
CA THR A 564 0.10 -48.63 -21.09
C THR A 564 1.37 -49.46 -21.29
N ILE A 565 2.49 -49.08 -20.63
CA ILE A 565 3.78 -49.76 -20.71
C ILE A 565 3.78 -51.10 -19.95
N ASN A 566 2.96 -51.22 -18.92
CA ASN A 566 2.75 -52.54 -18.28
C ASN A 566 2.03 -53.55 -19.21
N ASN A 567 1.49 -53.10 -20.34
CA ASN A 567 0.78 -53.96 -21.31
C ASN A 567 1.44 -54.12 -22.71
N ARG A 568 2.50 -53.36 -23.04
CA ARG A 568 3.19 -53.53 -24.33
C ARG A 568 4.67 -53.09 -24.23
N LYS A 569 5.58 -54.05 -24.33
CA LYS A 569 6.95 -53.79 -24.75
C LYS A 569 6.96 -53.31 -26.19
N GLY A 570 7.12 -52.01 -26.44
CA GLY A 570 7.31 -51.48 -27.76
C GLY A 570 6.85 -50.04 -27.94
N CYS A 571 7.50 -49.07 -27.30
CA CYS A 571 7.45 -47.67 -27.74
C CYS A 571 8.70 -46.92 -27.29
N SER A 572 9.87 -47.36 -27.82
CA SER A 572 11.14 -46.65 -27.62
C SER A 572 11.42 -45.54 -28.66
N SER A 573 10.51 -45.29 -29.58
CA SER A 573 10.76 -44.33 -30.67
C SER A 573 10.20 -42.91 -30.41
N TRP A 574 9.43 -42.70 -29.35
CA TRP A 574 8.84 -41.38 -29.07
C TRP A 574 9.69 -40.48 -28.12
N PHE A 575 10.64 -41.08 -27.44
CA PHE A 575 11.50 -40.35 -26.49
C PHE A 575 12.77 -39.72 -27.14
N GLY A 576 12.99 -39.94 -28.43
CA GLY A 576 14.12 -39.39 -29.17
C GLY A 576 13.91 -37.98 -29.73
N TRP A 577 12.74 -37.35 -29.47
CA TRP A 577 12.38 -36.02 -29.98
C TRP A 577 12.17 -34.97 -28.89
N PHE A 578 12.36 -35.31 -27.60
CA PHE A 578 12.24 -34.34 -26.47
C PHE A 578 13.58 -34.13 -25.76
#